data_653ad854016fa6ac2e92d21bdc51b6bc
#
_entry.id   653ad854016fa6ac2e92d21bdc51b6bc
#
_cell.length_a   1.000
_cell.length_b   1.000
_cell.length_c   1.000
_cell.angle_alpha   90.00
_cell.angle_beta   90.00
_cell.angle_gamma   90.00
#
_symmetry.space_group_name_H-M   'P 1'
#
loop_
_entity.id
_entity.type
_entity.pdbx_description
1 polymer ?
#
loop_
_entity_poly.entity_id
_entity_poly.type
_entity_poly.pdbx_seq_one_letter_code
_entity_poly.pdbx_strand_id
1 'polypeptide(L)'
;GDHTLTFGTHNEFFRMRNLFIANLYGNYEYRDRVVGKDAQGKNIIRNGIDDFLAIGTPQEVGPSNFYLSSVNTDVTKADRWAPVFHAGQLGFYAQDDWKVNDKLRLTYGLRVDMPFFIERPTANDAFNNSDIAKQYGVKNHYLPPLRPLFSPRLGFRYKIDEQGHYMLRGGTGIFTGRVPFVWISNSFSNSGIEYARTARFKKDANDNVRFT
;
A
#
# COMPACT_ATOMS: atom_id res chain seq x y z
N GLY A 1 -26.37 25.00 30.65
CA GLY A 1 -25.37 25.85 30.05
C GLY A 1 -25.36 25.73 28.55
N ASP A 2 -24.75 26.66 27.89
CA ASP A 2 -24.73 26.76 26.44
C ASP A 2 -23.65 25.88 25.80
N HIS A 3 -22.92 25.13 26.60
CA HIS A 3 -21.85 24.21 26.19
C HIS A 3 -22.22 22.76 26.46
N THR A 4 -21.93 21.90 25.49
CA THR A 4 -22.04 20.45 25.63
C THR A 4 -20.68 19.82 25.30
N LEU A 5 -19.95 19.45 26.36
CA LEU A 5 -18.64 18.84 26.24
C LEU A 5 -18.76 17.32 26.05
N THR A 6 -18.08 16.79 25.05
CA THR A 6 -17.99 15.36 24.78
C THR A 6 -16.53 14.92 24.78
N PHE A 7 -16.21 13.92 25.56
CA PHE A 7 -14.90 13.29 25.62
C PHE A 7 -15.02 11.80 25.30
N GLY A 8 -14.03 11.27 24.67
CA GLY A 8 -14.04 9.84 24.42
C GLY A 8 -12.71 9.29 23.94
N THR A 9 -12.69 7.97 23.83
CA THR A 9 -11.56 7.22 23.31
C THR A 9 -12.06 6.22 22.28
N HIS A 10 -11.24 5.92 21.29
CA HIS A 10 -11.48 4.90 20.29
C HIS A 10 -10.19 4.13 20.07
N ASN A 11 -10.11 2.93 20.60
CA ASN A 11 -8.92 2.11 20.56
C ASN A 11 -9.17 0.87 19.72
N GLU A 12 -8.26 0.57 18.81
CA GLU A 12 -8.33 -0.56 17.93
C GLU A 12 -7.05 -1.38 18.05
N PHE A 13 -7.20 -2.70 18.07
CA PHE A 13 -6.09 -3.66 18.08
C PHE A 13 -6.33 -4.69 16.98
N PHE A 14 -5.32 -4.91 16.14
CA PHE A 14 -5.43 -5.75 14.97
C PHE A 14 -4.35 -6.83 14.99
N ARG A 15 -4.76 -8.03 14.62
CA ARG A 15 -3.85 -9.09 14.18
C ARG A 15 -4.05 -9.25 12.68
N MET A 16 -3.04 -8.88 11.92
CA MET A 16 -3.05 -8.97 10.46
C MET A 16 -2.35 -10.24 10.00
N ARG A 17 -2.98 -10.96 9.08
CA ARG A 17 -2.38 -12.06 8.34
C ARG A 17 -2.73 -11.86 6.88
N ASN A 18 -1.73 -11.60 6.04
CA ASN A 18 -1.93 -11.35 4.62
C ASN A 18 -1.05 -12.30 3.81
N LEU A 19 -1.67 -13.13 3.00
CA LEU A 19 -0.97 -13.98 2.06
C LEU A 19 -1.09 -13.39 0.66
N PHE A 20 -0.03 -12.76 0.22
CA PHE A 20 0.07 -12.27 -1.15
C PHE A 20 1.51 -12.47 -1.65
N ILE A 21 1.66 -13.31 -2.64
CA ILE A 21 2.94 -13.55 -3.32
C ILE A 21 2.72 -13.23 -4.79
N ALA A 22 3.23 -12.10 -5.22
CA ALA A 22 3.15 -11.71 -6.62
C ALA A 22 3.80 -12.78 -7.51
N ASN A 23 3.16 -13.13 -8.61
CA ASN A 23 3.66 -14.09 -9.58
C ASN A 23 3.95 -15.51 -9.04
N LEU A 24 3.30 -15.95 -7.94
CA LEU A 24 3.51 -17.30 -7.39
C LEU A 24 3.19 -18.41 -8.40
N TYR A 25 2.19 -18.20 -9.24
CA TYR A 25 1.78 -19.14 -10.30
C TYR A 25 2.32 -18.75 -11.68
N GLY A 26 3.26 -17.83 -11.72
CA GLY A 26 3.78 -17.25 -12.94
C GLY A 26 2.93 -16.10 -13.48
N ASN A 27 3.60 -15.22 -14.18
CA ASN A 27 2.99 -14.14 -14.96
C ASN A 27 3.62 -14.19 -16.36
N TYR A 28 2.79 -14.35 -17.36
CA TYR A 28 3.18 -14.49 -18.75
C TYR A 28 2.82 -13.22 -19.49
N GLU A 29 3.80 -12.59 -20.15
CA GLU A 29 3.57 -11.40 -20.93
C GLU A 29 3.84 -11.68 -22.41
N TYR A 30 2.91 -11.26 -23.25
CA TYR A 30 3.00 -11.31 -24.71
C TYR A 30 3.02 -9.87 -25.21
N ARG A 31 4.23 -9.36 -25.53
CA ARG A 31 4.43 -7.99 -25.99
C ARG A 31 4.98 -7.99 -27.40
N ASP A 32 4.65 -6.95 -28.15
CA ASP A 32 5.30 -6.67 -29.41
C ASP A 32 6.81 -6.59 -29.23
N ARG A 33 7.55 -7.21 -30.14
CA ARG A 33 9.01 -7.25 -30.09
C ARG A 33 9.63 -7.14 -31.49
N VAL A 34 10.78 -6.50 -31.55
CA VAL A 34 11.58 -6.45 -32.75
C VAL A 34 12.28 -7.81 -32.92
N VAL A 35 11.97 -8.53 -34.00
CA VAL A 35 12.56 -9.83 -34.31
C VAL A 35 13.64 -9.76 -35.40
N GLY A 36 13.83 -8.61 -36.04
CA GLY A 36 14.83 -8.41 -37.06
C GLY A 36 14.68 -7.07 -37.75
N LYS A 37 15.39 -6.90 -38.87
CA LYS A 37 15.22 -5.78 -39.78
C LYS A 37 15.01 -6.30 -41.20
N ASP A 38 14.17 -5.59 -41.95
CA ASP A 38 13.97 -5.87 -43.39
C ASP A 38 15.16 -5.40 -44.25
N ALA A 39 15.07 -5.65 -45.53
CA ALA A 39 16.12 -5.26 -46.49
C ALA A 39 16.34 -3.72 -46.59
N GLN A 40 15.40 -2.94 -46.11
CA GLN A 40 15.43 -1.45 -46.03
C GLN A 40 15.89 -0.97 -44.65
N GLY A 41 16.26 -1.87 -43.72
CA GLY A 41 16.72 -1.55 -42.37
C GLY A 41 15.62 -1.20 -41.38
N LYS A 42 14.33 -1.35 -41.75
CA LYS A 42 13.18 -1.12 -40.88
C LYS A 42 12.97 -2.31 -39.94
N ASN A 43 12.60 -2.04 -38.71
CA ASN A 43 12.34 -3.09 -37.73
C ASN A 43 11.16 -3.98 -38.17
N ILE A 44 11.37 -5.29 -38.16
CA ILE A 44 10.31 -6.29 -38.26
C ILE A 44 9.77 -6.51 -36.84
N ILE A 45 8.49 -6.20 -36.66
CA ILE A 45 7.82 -6.33 -35.36
C ILE A 45 6.98 -7.60 -35.39
N ARG A 46 7.17 -8.45 -34.40
CA ARG A 46 6.27 -9.56 -34.09
C ARG A 46 5.25 -9.09 -33.05
N ASN A 47 3.98 -9.27 -33.36
CA ASN A 47 2.88 -8.81 -32.56
C ASN A 47 2.65 -9.77 -31.37
N GLY A 48 2.57 -9.25 -30.16
CA GLY A 48 2.33 -10.05 -28.96
C GLY A 48 0.95 -10.70 -28.92
N ILE A 49 -0.06 -10.12 -29.58
CA ILE A 49 -1.40 -10.73 -29.70
C ILE A 49 -1.34 -11.99 -30.55
N ASP A 50 -0.60 -11.96 -31.66
CA ASP A 50 -0.46 -13.14 -32.52
C ASP A 50 0.26 -14.28 -31.78
N ASP A 51 1.28 -13.94 -30.97
CA ASP A 51 1.97 -14.91 -30.13
C ASP A 51 1.04 -15.52 -29.07
N PHE A 52 0.17 -14.70 -28.45
CA PHE A 52 -0.83 -15.19 -27.50
C PHE A 52 -1.87 -16.10 -28.14
N LEU A 53 -2.37 -15.75 -29.32
CA LEU A 53 -3.36 -16.55 -30.04
C LEU A 53 -2.78 -17.84 -30.60
N ALA A 54 -1.46 -17.93 -30.73
CA ALA A 54 -0.78 -19.14 -31.18
C ALA A 54 -0.59 -20.21 -30.10
N ILE A 55 -0.97 -19.93 -28.84
CA ILE A 55 -0.85 -20.92 -27.76
C ILE A 55 -1.61 -22.18 -28.07
N GLY A 56 -0.96 -23.33 -27.91
CA GLY A 56 -1.51 -24.64 -28.21
C GLY A 56 -1.54 -24.99 -29.69
N THR A 57 -0.95 -24.17 -30.56
CA THR A 57 -0.79 -24.46 -32.01
C THR A 57 0.66 -24.82 -32.34
N PRO A 58 0.93 -25.42 -33.54
CA PRO A 58 2.31 -25.66 -34.00
C PRO A 58 3.16 -24.39 -34.13
N GLN A 59 2.55 -23.20 -34.15
CA GLN A 59 3.20 -21.90 -34.29
C GLN A 59 3.50 -21.26 -32.94
N GLU A 60 3.24 -21.96 -31.83
CA GLU A 60 3.49 -21.45 -30.49
C GLU A 60 4.98 -21.15 -30.27
N VAL A 61 5.27 -19.94 -29.81
CA VAL A 61 6.63 -19.46 -29.48
C VAL A 61 6.80 -19.12 -28.01
N GLY A 62 5.71 -19.20 -27.23
CA GLY A 62 5.67 -18.88 -25.83
C GLY A 62 5.71 -17.35 -25.53
N PRO A 63 5.70 -16.96 -24.26
CA PRO A 63 5.63 -15.57 -23.85
C PRO A 63 6.92 -14.81 -24.14
N SER A 64 6.80 -13.49 -24.34
CA SER A 64 7.96 -12.60 -24.48
C SER A 64 8.69 -12.39 -23.16
N ASN A 65 7.96 -12.40 -22.05
CA ASN A 65 8.50 -12.36 -20.69
C ASN A 65 7.75 -13.36 -19.81
N PHE A 66 8.45 -13.87 -18.83
CA PHE A 66 7.89 -14.73 -17.79
C PHE A 66 8.45 -14.31 -16.43
N TYR A 67 7.59 -14.22 -15.44
CA TYR A 67 7.97 -13.92 -14.05
C TYR A 67 7.46 -15.02 -13.15
N LEU A 68 8.30 -15.52 -12.27
CA LEU A 68 7.94 -16.49 -11.25
C LEU A 68 8.55 -16.09 -9.92
N SER A 69 7.73 -16.02 -8.90
CA SER A 69 8.19 -15.82 -7.54
C SER A 69 8.19 -17.13 -6.79
N SER A 70 9.18 -17.34 -5.95
CA SER A 70 9.28 -18.50 -5.08
C SER A 70 9.40 -18.08 -3.61
N VAL A 71 8.99 -18.97 -2.72
CA VAL A 71 9.16 -18.81 -1.26
C VAL A 71 10.47 -19.47 -0.87
N ASN A 72 11.21 -18.82 0.01
CA ASN A 72 12.42 -19.43 0.59
C ASN A 72 12.03 -20.41 1.70
N THR A 73 12.02 -21.69 1.38
CA THR A 73 11.63 -22.76 2.31
C THR A 73 12.69 -23.02 3.38
N ASP A 74 13.91 -22.53 3.21
CA ASP A 74 14.99 -22.72 4.19
C ASP A 74 14.80 -21.84 5.42
N VAL A 75 14.16 -20.68 5.25
CA VAL A 75 13.92 -19.72 6.34
C VAL A 75 12.47 -19.61 6.75
N THR A 76 11.53 -20.08 5.92
CA THR A 76 10.09 -20.04 6.20
C THR A 76 9.49 -21.43 6.28
N LYS A 77 8.74 -21.67 7.35
CA LYS A 77 7.81 -22.81 7.38
C LYS A 77 6.57 -22.48 6.58
N ALA A 78 5.88 -23.51 6.07
CA ALA A 78 4.71 -23.36 5.21
C ALA A 78 3.60 -22.48 5.80
N ASP A 79 3.45 -22.43 7.11
CA ASP A 79 2.49 -21.58 7.83
C ASP A 79 2.94 -20.11 7.94
N ARG A 80 4.18 -19.78 7.62
CA ARG A 80 4.77 -18.45 7.69
C ARG A 80 4.86 -17.71 6.35
N TRP A 81 4.36 -18.28 5.28
CA TRP A 81 4.33 -17.59 3.98
C TRP A 81 3.43 -16.36 4.00
N ALA A 82 2.48 -16.32 4.93
CA ALA A 82 1.71 -15.13 5.19
C ALA A 82 2.36 -14.35 6.32
N PRO A 83 2.83 -13.12 6.09
CA PRO A 83 3.29 -12.27 7.18
C PRO A 83 2.16 -12.07 8.19
N VAL A 84 2.52 -12.22 9.46
CA VAL A 84 1.63 -11.97 10.60
C VAL A 84 2.26 -10.88 11.44
N PHE A 85 1.50 -9.84 11.71
CA PHE A 85 1.93 -8.76 12.60
C PHE A 85 0.74 -8.17 13.34
N HIS A 86 1.03 -7.53 14.47
CA HIS A 86 0.04 -6.84 15.27
C HIS A 86 0.23 -5.32 15.14
N ALA A 87 -0.89 -4.64 15.05
CA ALA A 87 -0.95 -3.20 14.98
C ALA A 87 -2.07 -2.69 15.87
N GLY A 88 -2.00 -1.44 16.26
CA GLY A 88 -3.08 -0.80 16.97
C GLY A 88 -3.14 0.68 16.68
N GLN A 89 -4.22 1.28 17.11
CA GLN A 89 -4.44 2.72 17.07
C GLN A 89 -5.14 3.12 18.35
N LEU A 90 -4.54 4.03 19.11
CA LEU A 90 -5.15 4.67 20.24
C LEU A 90 -5.68 6.02 19.79
N GLY A 91 -6.93 6.31 20.08
CA GLY A 91 -7.57 7.58 19.73
C GLY A 91 -8.22 8.21 20.94
N PHE A 92 -7.97 9.50 21.15
CA PHE A 92 -8.61 10.32 22.17
C PHE A 92 -9.23 11.54 21.52
N TYR A 93 -10.40 11.95 21.98
CA TYR A 93 -11.03 13.14 21.45
C TYR A 93 -11.76 13.93 22.54
N ALA A 94 -11.79 15.25 22.33
CA ALA A 94 -12.59 16.19 23.07
C ALA A 94 -13.29 17.10 22.07
N GLN A 95 -14.56 17.36 22.31
CA GLN A 95 -15.39 18.21 21.47
C GLN A 95 -16.33 19.05 22.34
N ASP A 96 -16.54 20.27 21.93
CA ASP A 96 -17.57 21.14 22.49
C ASP A 96 -18.59 21.50 21.40
N ASP A 97 -19.84 21.43 21.74
CA ASP A 97 -20.96 21.97 20.99
C ASP A 97 -21.51 23.16 21.76
N TRP A 98 -21.14 24.35 21.28
CA TRP A 98 -21.45 25.60 21.93
C TRP A 98 -22.62 26.31 21.24
N LYS A 99 -23.70 26.51 22.00
CA LYS A 99 -24.81 27.36 21.61
C LYS A 99 -24.44 28.81 21.93
N VAL A 100 -23.82 29.52 20.97
CA VAL A 100 -23.40 30.91 21.15
C VAL A 100 -24.61 31.81 21.37
N ASN A 101 -25.70 31.59 20.63
CA ASN A 101 -26.99 32.24 20.79
C ASN A 101 -28.08 31.38 20.07
N ASP A 102 -29.32 31.89 20.00
CA ASP A 102 -30.43 31.12 19.36
C ASP A 102 -30.25 30.91 17.87
N LYS A 103 -29.42 31.70 17.19
CA LYS A 103 -29.14 31.61 15.78
C LYS A 103 -27.84 30.88 15.46
N LEU A 104 -26.82 30.95 16.32
CA LEU A 104 -25.47 30.41 16.04
C LEU A 104 -25.10 29.31 17.03
N ARG A 105 -24.74 28.16 16.45
CA ARG A 105 -24.08 27.05 17.16
C ARG A 105 -22.74 26.77 16.51
N LEU A 106 -21.72 26.60 17.34
CA LEU A 106 -20.37 26.23 16.96
C LEU A 106 -20.07 24.84 17.52
N THR A 107 -19.40 24.03 16.72
CA THR A 107 -18.88 22.73 17.16
C THR A 107 -17.39 22.75 16.88
N TYR A 108 -16.57 22.58 17.89
CA TYR A 108 -15.13 22.49 17.73
C TYR A 108 -14.57 21.39 18.61
N GLY A 109 -13.47 20.81 18.15
CA GLY A 109 -12.88 19.69 18.85
C GLY A 109 -11.50 19.31 18.32
N LEU A 110 -10.85 18.48 19.09
CA LEU A 110 -9.55 17.91 18.77
C LEU A 110 -9.61 16.40 18.96
N ARG A 111 -9.13 15.66 17.98
CA ARG A 111 -8.83 14.23 18.08
C ARG A 111 -7.33 14.02 17.94
N VAL A 112 -6.79 13.12 18.74
CA VAL A 112 -5.40 12.68 18.67
C VAL A 112 -5.38 11.19 18.44
N ASP A 113 -4.79 10.75 17.35
CA ASP A 113 -4.63 9.34 16.99
C ASP A 113 -3.16 8.95 17.08
N MET A 114 -2.88 7.78 17.64
CA MET A 114 -1.52 7.23 17.79
C MET A 114 -1.49 5.81 17.22
N PRO A 115 -1.20 5.64 15.92
CA PRO A 115 -0.99 4.32 15.34
C PRO A 115 0.35 3.74 15.80
N PHE A 116 0.39 2.43 16.04
CA PHE A 116 1.60 1.71 16.43
C PHE A 116 1.64 0.30 15.85
N PHE A 117 2.85 -0.25 15.74
CA PHE A 117 3.14 -1.59 15.26
C PHE A 117 4.02 -2.31 16.28
N ILE A 118 3.81 -3.61 16.47
CA ILE A 118 4.52 -4.38 17.48
C ILE A 118 5.74 -5.07 16.88
N GLU A 119 5.53 -5.85 15.82
CA GLU A 119 6.61 -6.62 15.18
C GLU A 119 7.29 -5.80 14.08
N ARG A 120 8.52 -6.18 13.78
CA ARG A 120 9.33 -5.63 12.71
C ARG A 120 9.49 -6.65 11.58
N PRO A 121 9.61 -6.22 10.32
CA PRO A 121 10.04 -7.08 9.23
C PRO A 121 11.40 -7.71 9.52
N THR A 122 11.67 -8.87 8.94
CA THR A 122 12.98 -9.52 9.04
C THR A 122 14.07 -8.65 8.45
N ALA A 123 15.15 -8.45 9.18
CA ALA A 123 16.27 -7.63 8.71
C ALA A 123 16.98 -8.33 7.54
N ASN A 124 17.18 -7.59 6.46
CA ASN A 124 18.00 -8.02 5.33
C ASN A 124 19.36 -7.30 5.41
N ASP A 125 20.35 -7.98 5.96
CA ASP A 125 21.67 -7.39 6.19
C ASP A 125 22.40 -7.04 4.90
N ALA A 126 22.19 -7.80 3.83
CA ALA A 126 22.72 -7.47 2.52
C ALA A 126 22.20 -6.13 2.00
N PHE A 127 20.89 -5.88 2.12
CA PHE A 127 20.30 -4.59 1.79
C PHE A 127 20.74 -3.50 2.77
N ASN A 128 20.62 -3.74 4.07
CA ASN A 128 20.87 -2.74 5.11
C ASN A 128 22.32 -2.23 5.12
N ASN A 129 23.27 -3.03 4.64
CA ASN A 129 24.70 -2.70 4.52
C ASN A 129 25.10 -2.21 3.12
N SER A 130 24.18 -2.18 2.17
CA SER A 130 24.45 -1.67 0.82
C SER A 130 24.76 -0.17 0.83
N ASP A 131 25.48 0.30 -0.18
CA ASP A 131 25.84 1.71 -0.33
C ASP A 131 24.58 2.61 -0.47
N ILE A 132 23.57 2.13 -1.18
CA ILE A 132 22.28 2.83 -1.32
C ILE A 132 21.60 2.97 0.04
N ALA A 133 21.49 1.91 0.82
CA ALA A 133 20.85 1.98 2.12
C ALA A 133 21.59 2.92 3.08
N LYS A 134 22.92 2.91 3.05
CA LYS A 134 23.76 3.83 3.84
C LYS A 134 23.61 5.28 3.37
N GLN A 135 23.65 5.52 2.07
CA GLN A 135 23.51 6.86 1.48
C GLN A 135 22.20 7.53 1.87
N TYR A 136 21.10 6.80 1.86
CA TYR A 136 19.77 7.34 2.19
C TYR A 136 19.36 7.12 3.65
N GLY A 137 20.19 6.49 4.48
CA GLY A 137 19.89 6.24 5.90
C GLY A 137 18.66 5.35 6.11
N VAL A 138 18.40 4.41 5.18
CA VAL A 138 17.21 3.56 5.20
C VAL A 138 17.56 2.13 5.58
N LYS A 139 16.62 1.43 6.20
CA LYS A 139 16.71 0.00 6.50
C LYS A 139 15.35 -0.67 6.25
N ASN A 140 15.37 -1.91 5.76
CA ASN A 140 14.14 -2.63 5.41
C ASN A 140 13.25 -3.00 6.60
N HIS A 141 13.78 -2.99 7.82
CA HIS A 141 13.10 -3.40 9.05
C HIS A 141 12.73 -2.22 9.98
N TYR A 142 12.70 -1.00 9.46
CA TYR A 142 12.21 0.13 10.22
C TYR A 142 10.68 0.09 10.32
N LEU A 143 10.20 0.45 11.52
CA LEU A 143 8.80 0.76 11.75
C LEU A 143 8.62 2.27 11.89
N PRO A 144 7.48 2.81 11.46
CA PRO A 144 7.13 4.18 11.77
C PRO A 144 7.18 4.40 13.30
N PRO A 145 7.85 5.46 13.77
CA PRO A 145 7.84 5.78 15.19
C PRO A 145 6.43 6.15 15.65
N LEU A 146 6.13 5.87 16.93
CA LEU A 146 4.90 6.33 17.55
C LEU A 146 4.85 7.88 17.51
N ARG A 147 3.94 8.41 16.72
CA ARG A 147 3.72 9.87 16.61
C ARG A 147 2.24 10.19 16.76
N PRO A 148 1.89 11.13 17.61
CA PRO A 148 0.52 11.61 17.69
C PRO A 148 0.14 12.39 16.42
N LEU A 149 -1.01 12.08 15.89
CA LEU A 149 -1.62 12.72 14.73
C LEU A 149 -2.79 13.56 15.22
N PHE A 150 -2.70 14.86 15.07
CA PHE A 150 -3.68 15.80 15.55
C PHE A 150 -4.71 16.11 14.47
N SER A 151 -5.99 15.99 14.82
CA SER A 151 -7.14 16.20 13.94
C SER A 151 -8.08 17.24 14.53
N PRO A 152 -7.71 18.54 14.49
CA PRO A 152 -8.62 19.61 14.87
C PRO A 152 -9.78 19.73 13.89
N ARG A 153 -10.96 20.10 14.42
CA ARG A 153 -12.17 20.33 13.61
C ARG A 153 -12.95 21.52 14.15
N LEU A 154 -13.58 22.24 13.24
CA LEU A 154 -14.48 23.34 13.51
C LEU A 154 -15.68 23.22 12.59
N GLY A 155 -16.87 23.37 13.14
CA GLY A 155 -18.12 23.44 12.41
C GLY A 155 -18.99 24.58 12.93
N PHE A 156 -19.88 25.04 12.10
CA PHE A 156 -20.89 26.03 12.49
C PHE A 156 -22.23 25.72 11.85
N ARG A 157 -23.29 26.16 12.54
CA ARG A 157 -24.67 26.19 12.07
C ARG A 157 -25.26 27.55 12.42
N TYR A 158 -25.75 28.25 11.41
CA TYR A 158 -26.35 29.58 11.56
C TYR A 158 -27.75 29.60 10.94
N LYS A 159 -28.74 29.98 11.77
CA LYS A 159 -30.12 30.24 11.30
C LYS A 159 -30.17 31.65 10.76
N ILE A 160 -30.57 31.80 9.49
CA ILE A 160 -30.67 33.11 8.83
C ILE A 160 -31.93 33.85 9.29
N ASP A 161 -33.03 33.12 9.41
CA ASP A 161 -34.30 33.62 9.88
C ASP A 161 -34.65 33.10 11.29
N GLU A 162 -35.56 33.77 11.97
CA GLU A 162 -35.96 33.41 13.35
C GLU A 162 -36.72 32.09 13.40
N GLN A 163 -37.49 31.80 12.35
CA GLN A 163 -38.27 30.55 12.23
C GLN A 163 -37.39 29.33 11.88
N GLY A 164 -36.18 29.58 11.38
CA GLY A 164 -35.22 28.52 11.03
C GLY A 164 -35.53 27.82 9.69
N HIS A 165 -36.29 28.46 8.80
CA HIS A 165 -36.55 27.95 7.46
C HIS A 165 -35.27 27.93 6.59
N TYR A 166 -34.37 28.91 6.83
CA TYR A 166 -33.10 29.02 6.13
C TYR A 166 -31.96 28.83 7.10
N MET A 167 -31.05 27.90 6.77
CA MET A 167 -29.91 27.55 7.59
C MET A 167 -28.63 27.46 6.76
N LEU A 168 -27.60 28.19 7.20
CA LEU A 168 -26.25 28.06 6.68
C LEU A 168 -25.45 27.17 7.62
N ARG A 169 -24.71 26.20 7.07
CA ARG A 169 -23.79 25.33 7.82
C ARG A 169 -22.52 25.11 7.05
N GLY A 170 -21.42 24.97 7.76
CA GLY A 170 -20.12 24.70 7.18
C GLY A 170 -19.14 24.21 8.24
N GLY A 171 -17.97 23.81 7.79
CA GLY A 171 -16.92 23.39 8.69
C GLY A 171 -15.62 23.12 7.96
N THR A 172 -14.56 23.01 8.75
CA THR A 172 -13.23 22.66 8.28
C THR A 172 -12.53 21.81 9.34
N GLY A 173 -11.49 21.06 8.92
CA GLY A 173 -10.71 20.26 9.85
C GLY A 173 -9.61 19.48 9.15
N ILE A 174 -8.73 18.93 9.98
CA ILE A 174 -7.76 17.91 9.57
C ILE A 174 -8.32 16.55 9.99
N PHE A 175 -8.29 15.60 9.07
CA PHE A 175 -8.82 14.27 9.31
C PHE A 175 -7.73 13.23 9.10
N THR A 176 -7.50 12.40 10.10
CA THR A 176 -6.57 11.28 10.04
C THR A 176 -7.34 10.01 9.71
N GLY A 177 -6.94 9.35 8.64
CA GLY A 177 -7.45 8.02 8.28
C GLY A 177 -6.65 6.90 8.92
N ARG A 178 -7.19 5.68 8.81
CA ARG A 178 -6.47 4.46 9.20
C ARG A 178 -5.30 4.20 8.23
N VAL A 179 -4.17 3.76 8.75
CA VAL A 179 -3.04 3.31 7.92
C VAL A 179 -3.46 2.07 7.12
N PRO A 180 -3.26 2.05 5.80
CA PRO A 180 -3.51 0.85 5.00
C PRO A 180 -2.55 -0.27 5.39
N PHE A 181 -3.03 -1.29 6.10
CA PHE A 181 -2.18 -2.38 6.61
C PHE A 181 -1.51 -3.20 5.52
N VAL A 182 -2.05 -3.19 4.29
CA VAL A 182 -1.41 -3.85 3.14
C VAL A 182 -0.02 -3.26 2.84
N TRP A 183 0.20 -1.97 3.04
CA TRP A 183 1.51 -1.36 2.85
C TRP A 183 2.53 -1.86 3.87
N ILE A 184 2.11 -2.00 5.11
CA ILE A 184 2.95 -2.57 6.17
C ILE A 184 3.20 -4.06 5.90
N SER A 185 2.17 -4.83 5.53
CA SER A 185 2.31 -6.22 5.13
C SER A 185 3.34 -6.41 4.00
N ASN A 186 3.36 -5.51 3.02
CA ASN A 186 4.34 -5.56 1.93
C ASN A 186 5.78 -5.40 2.43
N SER A 187 6.01 -4.64 3.49
CA SER A 187 7.34 -4.51 4.10
C SER A 187 7.81 -5.83 4.74
N PHE A 188 6.88 -6.62 5.27
CA PHE A 188 7.18 -7.97 5.77
C PHE A 188 7.38 -8.97 4.63
N SER A 189 6.50 -8.97 3.63
CA SER A 189 6.57 -9.90 2.51
C SER A 189 7.80 -9.65 1.62
N ASN A 190 8.16 -8.40 1.40
CA ASN A 190 9.21 -8.00 0.48
C ASN A 190 10.54 -7.72 1.20
N SER A 191 10.80 -8.42 2.30
CA SER A 191 12.07 -8.31 3.05
C SER A 191 13.31 -8.73 2.23
N GLY A 192 13.10 -9.53 1.18
CA GLY A 192 14.17 -10.16 0.42
C GLY A 192 14.76 -11.41 1.10
N ILE A 193 14.15 -11.86 2.20
CA ILE A 193 14.56 -13.04 2.98
C ILE A 193 13.54 -14.17 2.82
N GLU A 194 12.28 -13.94 3.19
CA GLU A 194 11.23 -14.96 3.18
C GLU A 194 10.65 -15.17 1.78
N TYR A 195 10.42 -14.07 1.08
CA TYR A 195 9.97 -14.08 -0.32
C TYR A 195 10.99 -13.33 -1.12
N ALA A 196 11.13 -13.61 -2.35
CA ALA A 196 11.83 -12.66 -3.13
C ALA A 196 12.89 -13.21 -4.08
N ARG A 197 12.61 -14.35 -4.59
CA ARG A 197 13.26 -14.68 -5.85
C ARG A 197 12.21 -14.62 -6.93
N THR A 198 12.09 -13.45 -7.55
CA THR A 198 11.40 -13.36 -8.83
C THR A 198 12.41 -13.74 -9.89
N ALA A 199 12.28 -14.93 -10.45
CA ALA A 199 12.99 -15.28 -11.65
C ALA A 199 12.29 -14.58 -12.82
N ARG A 200 13.04 -13.83 -13.59
CA ARG A 200 12.59 -13.20 -14.81
C ARG A 200 13.26 -13.88 -16.01
N PHE A 201 12.44 -14.33 -16.95
CA PHE A 201 12.91 -14.86 -18.21
C PHE A 201 12.46 -13.91 -19.33
N LYS A 202 13.37 -13.51 -20.15
CA LYS A 202 13.10 -12.69 -21.32
C LYS A 202 13.63 -13.39 -22.56
N LYS A 203 12.86 -13.42 -23.63
CA LYS A 203 13.34 -13.83 -24.94
C LYS A 203 14.09 -12.67 -25.60
N ASP A 204 15.24 -12.96 -26.17
CA ASP A 204 15.93 -12.01 -27.04
C ASP A 204 15.34 -12.02 -28.47
N ALA A 205 15.92 -11.23 -29.37
CA ALA A 205 15.47 -11.14 -30.75
C ALA A 205 15.56 -12.47 -31.52
N ASN A 206 16.33 -13.41 -31.02
CA ASN A 206 16.53 -14.73 -31.62
C ASN A 206 15.75 -15.83 -30.90
N ASP A 207 14.74 -15.49 -30.12
CA ASP A 207 13.92 -16.38 -29.30
C ASP A 207 14.68 -17.16 -28.20
N ASN A 208 15.94 -16.85 -27.93
CA ASN A 208 16.66 -17.46 -26.84
C ASN A 208 16.17 -16.92 -25.48
N VAL A 209 15.92 -17.84 -24.55
CA VAL A 209 15.54 -17.48 -23.18
C VAL A 209 16.78 -17.00 -22.43
N ARG A 210 16.72 -15.79 -21.87
CA ARG A 210 17.75 -15.24 -20.98
C ARG A 210 17.17 -15.00 -19.61
N PHE A 211 17.95 -15.38 -18.59
CA PHE A 211 17.68 -15.01 -17.20
C PHE A 211 18.16 -13.59 -16.97
N THR A 212 17.33 -12.75 -16.36
CA THR A 212 17.69 -11.37 -16.00
C THR A 212 17.43 -11.10 -14.51
#